data_53092873294ce4c32268606abbea0bda
#
_entry.id   53092873294ce4c32268606abbea0bda
#
_cell.length_a   1.000
_cell.length_b   1.000
_cell.length_c   1.000
_cell.angle_alpha   90.00
_cell.angle_beta   90.00
_cell.angle_gamma   90.00
#
_symmetry.space_group_name_H-M   'P 1'
#
loop_
_entity.id
_entity.type
_entity.pdbx_description
1 polymer ?
#
loop_
_entity_poly.entity_id
_entity_poly.type
_entity_poly.pdbx_seq_one_letter_code
_entity_poly.pdbx_strand_id
1 'polypeptide(L)'
;RRFVFRNERMLYKRRSDFTGEEIFTAFSPESGIKIFEKDIWLSDKWDPMDYGADYDFSKPFFTQFFELLKKVPLKNLNVQNGVGSPFVNNVTDPKNSYLVFNASNPEDCMYGHAINFCKWCVDVSHVSKCENCYEGFWLTQCSTSSFCSQCENSFNMIFSKNCFGCQD
;
A
#
# COMPACT_ATOMS: atom_id res chain seq x y z
N ARG A 1 -6.34 -18.92 6.71
CA ARG A 1 -5.37 -18.18 7.54
C ARG A 1 -4.31 -17.63 6.61
N ARG A 2 -4.20 -16.31 6.51
CA ARG A 2 -3.20 -15.65 5.67
C ARG A 2 -1.81 -16.02 6.14
N PHE A 3 -0.99 -16.47 5.22
CA PHE A 3 0.40 -16.80 5.49
C PHE A 3 1.33 -15.59 5.31
N VAL A 4 0.83 -14.49 4.77
CA VAL A 4 1.62 -13.29 4.50
C VAL A 4 2.06 -12.65 5.80
N PHE A 5 3.32 -12.85 6.09
CA PHE A 5 4.03 -12.24 7.18
C PHE A 5 4.13 -10.72 6.93
N ARG A 6 3.51 -9.92 7.79
CA ARG A 6 3.53 -8.45 7.78
C ARG A 6 2.59 -7.73 6.81
N ASN A 7 1.56 -8.33 6.27
CA ASN A 7 0.50 -7.55 5.66
C ASN A 7 -0.48 -7.05 6.75
N GLU A 8 0.03 -6.28 7.68
CA GLU A 8 -0.73 -5.64 8.75
C GLU A 8 -1.38 -4.32 8.31
N ARG A 9 -1.25 -3.96 7.04
CA ARG A 9 -1.78 -2.72 6.53
C ARG A 9 -3.28 -2.82 6.36
N MET A 10 -3.97 -1.87 6.97
CA MET A 10 -5.42 -1.78 6.95
C MET A 10 -5.87 -0.54 6.21
N LEU A 11 -7.00 -0.63 5.56
CA LEU A 11 -7.75 0.51 5.08
C LEU A 11 -8.96 0.71 6.00
N TYR A 12 -9.16 1.94 6.38
CA TYR A 12 -10.28 2.37 7.17
C TYR A 12 -11.30 3.08 6.30
N LYS A 13 -12.57 2.84 6.57
CA LYS A 13 -13.68 3.53 5.96
C LYS A 13 -13.96 4.77 6.81
N ARG A 14 -13.91 5.94 6.20
CA ARG A 14 -14.16 7.23 6.84
C ARG A 14 -14.99 8.13 5.94
N ARG A 15 -15.44 9.25 6.48
CA ARG A 15 -15.95 10.35 5.69
C ARG A 15 -14.84 11.36 5.41
N SER A 16 -14.82 11.89 4.19
CA SER A 16 -13.95 12.99 3.81
C SER A 16 -14.24 14.22 4.68
N ASP A 17 -13.18 14.86 5.15
CA ASP A 17 -13.32 16.13 5.89
C ASP A 17 -13.59 17.32 4.96
N PHE A 18 -13.60 17.13 3.64
CA PHE A 18 -13.94 18.15 2.65
C PHE A 18 -15.36 18.00 2.09
N THR A 19 -15.67 16.83 1.50
CA THR A 19 -16.96 16.58 0.84
C THR A 19 -17.99 15.92 1.74
N GLY A 20 -17.57 15.23 2.82
CA GLY A 20 -18.41 14.37 3.64
C GLY A 20 -18.75 13.02 2.98
N GLU A 21 -18.25 12.75 1.78
CA GLU A 21 -18.42 11.47 1.11
C GLU A 21 -17.64 10.34 1.78
N GLU A 22 -18.08 9.12 1.54
CA GLU A 22 -17.45 7.95 2.09
C GLU A 22 -16.18 7.60 1.31
N ILE A 23 -15.07 7.50 2.02
CA ILE A 23 -13.75 7.24 1.45
C ILE A 23 -13.01 6.13 2.20
N PHE A 24 -12.05 5.50 1.52
CA PHE A 24 -11.06 4.63 2.15
C PHE A 24 -9.74 5.36 2.35
N THR A 25 -9.08 5.10 3.47
CA THR A 25 -7.82 5.73 3.83
C THR A 25 -6.96 4.80 4.69
N ALA A 26 -5.66 5.03 4.69
CA ALA A 26 -4.73 4.33 5.59
C ALA A 26 -4.74 4.88 7.03
N PHE A 27 -5.46 5.96 7.29
CA PHE A 27 -5.48 6.63 8.60
C PHE A 27 -6.72 6.22 9.41
N SER A 28 -6.49 5.74 10.62
CA SER A 28 -7.56 5.41 11.56
C SER A 28 -8.47 6.61 11.82
N PRO A 29 -9.79 6.41 12.01
CA PRO A 29 -10.71 7.46 12.50
C PRO A 29 -10.25 8.13 13.78
N GLU A 30 -9.55 7.41 14.64
CA GLU A 30 -9.06 7.89 15.94
C GLU A 30 -7.77 8.71 15.83
N SER A 31 -7.13 8.75 14.66
CA SER A 31 -5.88 9.51 14.47
C SER A 31 -6.02 11.01 14.64
N GLY A 32 -7.25 11.54 14.49
CA GLY A 32 -7.52 12.98 14.51
C GLY A 32 -6.98 13.73 13.28
N ILE A 33 -6.43 13.02 12.29
CA ILE A 33 -5.89 13.59 11.04
C ILE A 33 -7.05 13.89 10.09
N LYS A 34 -7.05 15.06 9.46
CA LYS A 34 -8.00 15.44 8.42
C LYS A 34 -7.65 14.75 7.11
N ILE A 35 -8.63 14.23 6.41
CA ILE A 35 -8.44 13.48 5.17
C ILE A 35 -9.33 14.03 4.08
N PHE A 36 -8.72 14.36 2.94
CA PHE A 36 -9.39 14.73 1.71
C PHE A 36 -9.26 13.62 0.68
N GLU A 37 -10.22 13.52 -0.22
CA GLU A 37 -10.11 12.68 -1.42
C GLU A 37 -8.89 13.11 -2.23
N LYS A 38 -8.23 12.15 -2.85
CA LYS A 38 -7.04 12.39 -3.68
C LYS A 38 -7.27 13.50 -4.72
N ASP A 39 -8.41 13.46 -5.41
CA ASP A 39 -8.69 14.41 -6.49
C ASP A 39 -8.95 15.83 -5.96
N ILE A 40 -9.57 15.95 -4.79
CA ILE A 40 -9.71 17.22 -4.08
C ILE A 40 -8.34 17.70 -3.58
N TRP A 41 -7.58 16.81 -2.96
CA TRP A 41 -6.26 17.13 -2.40
C TRP A 41 -5.27 17.63 -3.45
N LEU A 42 -5.38 17.13 -4.69
CA LEU A 42 -4.55 17.54 -5.84
C LEU A 42 -5.12 18.74 -6.62
N SER A 43 -6.29 19.24 -6.23
CA SER A 43 -6.96 20.36 -6.93
C SER A 43 -6.68 21.70 -6.24
N ASP A 44 -7.02 22.78 -6.93
CA ASP A 44 -6.96 24.15 -6.41
C ASP A 44 -8.17 24.53 -5.52
N LYS A 45 -8.94 23.54 -5.03
CA LYS A 45 -10.12 23.79 -4.18
C LYS A 45 -9.76 24.09 -2.73
N TRP A 46 -8.51 23.94 -2.35
CA TRP A 46 -8.00 24.27 -1.04
C TRP A 46 -6.56 24.77 -1.17
N ASP A 47 -6.09 25.56 -0.20
CA ASP A 47 -4.72 26.07 -0.18
C ASP A 47 -4.00 25.56 1.07
N PRO A 48 -2.89 24.80 0.94
CA PRO A 48 -2.10 24.36 2.09
C PRO A 48 -1.53 25.53 2.91
N MET A 49 -1.40 26.72 2.32
CA MET A 49 -0.90 27.93 3.03
C MET A 49 -1.91 28.41 4.10
N ASP A 50 -3.20 28.13 3.94
CA ASP A 50 -4.23 28.47 4.93
C ASP A 50 -4.05 27.72 6.25
N TYR A 51 -3.27 26.65 6.25
CA TYR A 51 -2.99 25.79 7.41
C TYR A 51 -1.63 26.07 8.04
N GLY A 52 -0.87 27.00 7.51
CA GLY A 52 0.44 27.40 8.07
C GLY A 52 0.32 27.86 9.53
N ALA A 53 1.38 27.66 10.27
CA ALA A 53 1.50 28.15 11.64
C ALA A 53 2.90 28.69 11.90
N ASP A 54 2.98 29.82 12.59
CA ASP A 54 4.26 30.35 13.05
C ASP A 54 4.92 29.41 14.05
N TYR A 55 6.22 29.30 13.98
CA TYR A 55 6.98 28.49 14.91
C TYR A 55 7.19 29.21 16.25
N ASP A 56 6.77 28.57 17.33
CA ASP A 56 6.96 29.06 18.68
C ASP A 56 8.24 28.46 19.30
N PHE A 57 9.28 29.24 19.40
CA PHE A 57 10.56 28.82 19.98
C PHE A 57 10.50 28.46 21.48
N SER A 58 9.41 28.77 22.16
CA SER A 58 9.19 28.38 23.58
C SER A 58 8.66 26.97 23.76
N LYS A 59 8.21 26.31 22.68
CA LYS A 59 7.60 24.98 22.69
C LYS A 59 8.46 23.95 21.95
N PRO A 60 8.42 22.66 22.38
CA PRO A 60 9.10 21.59 21.66
C PRO A 60 8.61 21.45 20.22
N PHE A 61 9.53 21.18 19.29
CA PHE A 61 9.23 21.02 17.86
C PHE A 61 8.15 19.95 17.60
N PHE A 62 8.31 18.77 18.15
CA PHE A 62 7.38 17.67 17.87
C PHE A 62 5.95 17.93 18.34
N THR A 63 5.77 18.69 19.43
CA THR A 63 4.44 19.08 19.88
C THR A 63 3.74 19.94 18.83
N GLN A 64 4.41 20.97 18.33
CA GLN A 64 3.87 21.85 17.31
C GLN A 64 3.69 21.13 15.97
N PHE A 65 4.61 20.26 15.61
CA PHE A 65 4.52 19.44 14.39
C PHE A 65 3.28 18.52 14.41
N PHE A 66 3.01 17.86 15.54
CA PHE A 66 1.81 17.00 15.66
C PHE A 66 0.51 17.81 15.66
N GLU A 67 0.50 18.99 16.23
CA GLU A 67 -0.64 19.90 16.15
C GLU A 67 -0.90 20.34 14.70
N LEU A 68 0.15 20.68 13.96
CA LEU A 68 0.07 21.04 12.56
C LEU A 68 -0.38 19.85 11.69
N LEU A 69 0.18 18.68 11.91
CA LEU A 69 -0.18 17.45 11.20
C LEU A 69 -1.68 17.11 11.30
N LYS A 70 -2.30 17.39 12.44
CA LYS A 70 -3.75 17.19 12.63
C LYS A 70 -4.60 18.26 11.95
N LYS A 71 -4.04 19.42 11.68
CA LYS A 71 -4.75 20.52 11.00
C LYS A 71 -4.69 20.40 9.50
N VAL A 72 -3.51 20.08 8.95
CA VAL A 72 -3.27 20.01 7.50
C VAL A 72 -3.91 18.77 6.93
N PRO A 73 -4.81 18.87 5.94
CA PRO A 73 -5.42 17.70 5.33
C PRO A 73 -4.41 16.83 4.59
N LEU A 74 -4.52 15.52 4.77
CA LEU A 74 -3.77 14.53 4.00
C LEU A 74 -4.67 13.86 2.97
N LYS A 75 -4.08 13.38 1.88
CA LYS A 75 -4.84 12.62 0.88
C LYS A 75 -5.20 11.23 1.41
N ASN A 76 -6.35 10.76 1.05
CA ASN A 76 -6.89 9.47 1.51
C ASN A 76 -6.02 8.28 1.14
N LEU A 77 -5.63 8.17 -0.13
CA LEU A 77 -4.80 7.10 -0.68
C LEU A 77 -3.76 7.67 -1.65
N ASN A 78 -2.61 7.03 -1.71
CA ASN A 78 -1.56 7.35 -2.67
C ASN A 78 -1.55 6.30 -3.78
N VAL A 79 -2.30 6.56 -4.85
CA VAL A 79 -2.39 5.68 -6.01
C VAL A 79 -2.18 6.50 -7.27
N GLN A 80 -1.29 6.06 -8.15
CA GLN A 80 -1.07 6.67 -9.45
C GLN A 80 -1.59 5.73 -10.54
N ASN A 81 -2.30 6.28 -11.55
CA ASN A 81 -2.80 5.58 -12.73
C ASN A 81 -3.51 4.25 -12.46
N GLY A 82 -4.24 4.15 -11.36
CA GLY A 82 -4.91 2.91 -10.97
C GLY A 82 -6.13 2.59 -11.84
N VAL A 83 -6.23 1.35 -12.31
CA VAL A 83 -7.38 0.82 -13.03
C VAL A 83 -7.95 -0.37 -12.26
N GLY A 84 -9.24 -0.34 -11.95
CA GLY A 84 -9.92 -1.44 -11.26
C GLY A 84 -9.35 -1.81 -9.88
N SER A 85 -8.67 -0.87 -9.21
CA SER A 85 -7.91 -1.14 -7.98
C SER A 85 -8.27 -0.16 -6.85
N PRO A 86 -9.51 -0.17 -6.34
CA PRO A 86 -9.99 0.84 -5.39
C PRO A 86 -9.43 0.69 -3.97
N PHE A 87 -8.90 -0.48 -3.62
CA PHE A 87 -8.46 -0.81 -2.26
C PHE A 87 -6.94 -1.04 -2.17
N VAL A 88 -6.17 -0.16 -2.81
CA VAL A 88 -4.71 -0.19 -2.78
C VAL A 88 -4.16 1.12 -2.23
N ASN A 89 -2.97 1.11 -1.67
CA ASN A 89 -2.34 2.34 -1.19
C ASN A 89 -0.82 2.30 -1.38
N ASN A 90 -0.27 3.46 -1.74
CA ASN A 90 1.13 3.64 -2.11
C ASN A 90 1.52 2.73 -3.28
N VAL A 91 0.75 2.80 -4.36
CA VAL A 91 0.89 1.93 -5.53
C VAL A 91 0.87 2.75 -6.81
N THR A 92 1.78 2.42 -7.71
CA THR A 92 1.87 3.01 -9.05
C THR A 92 1.41 1.99 -10.09
N ASP A 93 0.58 2.44 -11.04
CA ASP A 93 0.06 1.67 -12.18
C ASP A 93 -0.60 0.31 -11.80
N PRO A 94 -1.42 0.23 -10.73
CA PRO A 94 -2.10 -1.02 -10.43
C PRO A 94 -3.24 -1.29 -11.41
N LYS A 95 -3.38 -2.56 -11.79
CA LYS A 95 -4.52 -3.06 -12.56
C LYS A 95 -5.19 -4.20 -11.83
N ASN A 96 -6.53 -4.12 -11.68
CA ASN A 96 -7.36 -5.17 -11.07
C ASN A 96 -6.81 -5.72 -9.75
N SER A 97 -6.14 -4.88 -8.97
CA SER A 97 -5.45 -5.32 -7.76
C SER A 97 -6.25 -4.97 -6.51
N TYR A 98 -6.22 -5.86 -5.51
CA TYR A 98 -7.01 -5.76 -4.30
C TYR A 98 -6.17 -5.92 -3.04
N LEU A 99 -6.24 -4.96 -2.13
CA LEU A 99 -5.47 -4.92 -0.89
C LEU A 99 -3.95 -5.09 -1.11
N VAL A 100 -3.44 -4.34 -2.08
CA VAL A 100 -2.01 -4.28 -2.41
C VAL A 100 -1.43 -2.98 -1.88
N PHE A 101 -0.26 -3.04 -1.28
CA PHE A 101 0.41 -1.91 -0.65
C PHE A 101 1.88 -1.83 -1.03
N ASN A 102 2.39 -0.60 -1.22
CA ASN A 102 3.80 -0.33 -1.58
C ASN A 102 4.25 -1.11 -2.82
N ALA A 103 3.57 -0.95 -3.93
CA ALA A 103 3.81 -1.74 -5.12
C ALA A 103 3.99 -0.87 -6.37
N SER A 104 4.65 -1.41 -7.36
CA SER A 104 4.75 -0.84 -8.69
C SER A 104 4.31 -1.85 -9.75
N ASN A 105 3.39 -1.43 -10.62
CA ASN A 105 2.86 -2.24 -11.72
C ASN A 105 2.31 -3.63 -11.32
N PRO A 106 1.53 -3.76 -10.25
CA PRO A 106 0.84 -5.01 -9.97
C PRO A 106 -0.35 -5.19 -10.91
N GLU A 107 -0.51 -6.37 -11.47
CA GLU A 107 -1.63 -6.74 -12.34
C GLU A 107 -2.29 -8.01 -11.80
N ASP A 108 -3.61 -7.96 -11.57
CA ASP A 108 -4.39 -9.07 -11.01
C ASP A 108 -3.83 -9.63 -9.70
N CYS A 109 -3.29 -8.75 -8.84
CA CYS A 109 -2.66 -9.14 -7.57
C CYS A 109 -3.58 -8.90 -6.39
N MET A 110 -3.53 -9.79 -5.40
CA MET A 110 -4.33 -9.69 -4.17
C MET A 110 -3.48 -9.88 -2.92
N TYR A 111 -3.81 -9.09 -1.89
CA TYR A 111 -3.24 -9.19 -0.53
C TYR A 111 -1.71 -9.02 -0.46
N GLY A 112 -1.13 -8.29 -1.41
CA GLY A 112 0.32 -8.16 -1.55
C GLY A 112 0.93 -6.95 -0.84
N HIS A 113 2.18 -7.07 -0.46
CA HIS A 113 2.99 -5.97 0.04
C HIS A 113 4.38 -5.98 -0.61
N ALA A 114 4.86 -4.80 -1.01
CA ALA A 114 6.16 -4.60 -1.67
C ALA A 114 6.32 -5.37 -3.00
N ILE A 115 5.24 -5.49 -3.77
CA ILE A 115 5.19 -6.21 -5.04
C ILE A 115 5.64 -5.29 -6.18
N ASN A 116 6.59 -5.73 -6.97
CA ASN A 116 7.03 -5.00 -8.16
C ASN A 116 6.93 -5.88 -9.40
N PHE A 117 6.24 -5.37 -10.43
CA PHE A 117 6.10 -6.02 -11.74
C PHE A 117 5.53 -7.44 -11.71
N CYS A 118 4.59 -7.71 -10.82
CA CYS A 118 4.01 -9.04 -10.64
C CYS A 118 2.63 -9.15 -11.24
N LYS A 119 2.30 -10.35 -11.74
CA LYS A 119 0.99 -10.71 -12.27
C LYS A 119 0.45 -11.94 -11.57
N TRP A 120 -0.89 -11.94 -11.35
CA TRP A 120 -1.65 -13.04 -10.76
C TRP A 120 -1.15 -13.54 -9.41
N CYS A 121 -0.60 -12.65 -8.61
CA CYS A 121 -0.04 -12.99 -7.31
C CYS A 121 -1.09 -12.88 -6.20
N VAL A 122 -1.14 -13.86 -5.32
CA VAL A 122 -2.00 -13.87 -4.14
C VAL A 122 -1.16 -14.13 -2.89
N ASP A 123 -1.44 -13.38 -1.82
CA ASP A 123 -0.79 -13.51 -0.51
C ASP A 123 0.76 -13.44 -0.50
N VAL A 124 1.32 -12.56 -1.31
CA VAL A 124 2.78 -12.42 -1.49
C VAL A 124 3.40 -11.33 -0.62
N SER A 125 4.62 -11.55 -0.20
CA SER A 125 5.47 -10.62 0.55
C SER A 125 6.89 -10.61 -0.02
N HIS A 126 7.50 -9.44 -0.23
CA HIS A 126 8.87 -9.23 -0.72
C HIS A 126 9.19 -9.87 -2.08
N VAL A 127 8.30 -9.73 -3.02
CA VAL A 127 8.38 -10.33 -4.34
C VAL A 127 9.15 -9.45 -5.33
N SER A 128 10.02 -10.03 -6.13
CA SER A 128 10.59 -9.39 -7.30
C SER A 128 10.49 -10.30 -8.52
N LYS A 129 9.83 -9.90 -9.60
CA LYS A 129 9.69 -10.56 -10.90
C LYS A 129 9.02 -11.93 -10.90
N CYS A 130 7.97 -12.13 -10.13
CA CYS A 130 7.21 -13.38 -10.10
C CYS A 130 5.99 -13.38 -11.02
N GLU A 131 5.70 -14.53 -11.59
CA GLU A 131 4.43 -14.87 -12.21
C GLU A 131 3.78 -16.03 -11.43
N ASN A 132 2.47 -15.98 -11.19
CA ASN A 132 1.66 -17.04 -10.58
C ASN A 132 2.06 -17.49 -9.16
N CYS A 133 2.36 -16.58 -8.25
CA CYS A 133 2.57 -16.91 -6.85
C CYS A 133 1.23 -17.08 -6.12
N TYR A 134 1.09 -18.11 -5.29
CA TYR A 134 -0.08 -18.34 -4.46
C TYR A 134 0.15 -17.90 -3.00
N GLU A 135 0.99 -18.55 -2.24
CA GLU A 135 1.40 -18.13 -0.90
C GLU A 135 2.92 -17.98 -0.85
N GLY A 136 3.43 -16.80 -1.07
CA GLY A 136 4.88 -16.55 -1.10
C GLY A 136 5.34 -15.79 0.15
N PHE A 137 6.60 -15.93 0.52
CA PHE A 137 7.20 -15.18 1.62
C PHE A 137 8.39 -14.34 1.16
N TRP A 138 9.42 -14.92 0.59
CA TRP A 138 10.62 -14.20 0.18
C TRP A 138 11.06 -14.63 -1.22
N LEU A 139 10.37 -14.18 -2.23
CA LEU A 139 10.55 -14.65 -3.59
C LEU A 139 11.41 -13.68 -4.39
N THR A 140 12.36 -14.18 -5.20
CA THR A 140 13.24 -13.29 -5.98
C THR A 140 13.09 -13.42 -7.49
N GLN A 141 12.95 -14.51 -8.16
CA GLN A 141 12.72 -14.58 -9.61
C GLN A 141 11.89 -15.80 -10.01
N CYS A 142 10.80 -16.05 -9.32
CA CYS A 142 9.96 -17.23 -9.50
C CYS A 142 9.00 -17.08 -10.67
N SER A 143 8.73 -18.15 -11.38
CA SER A 143 7.81 -18.16 -12.50
C SER A 143 6.50 -18.88 -12.19
N THR A 144 6.47 -20.07 -11.60
CA THR A 144 5.22 -20.73 -11.20
C THR A 144 5.37 -21.30 -9.80
N SER A 145 4.67 -20.71 -8.85
CA SER A 145 4.91 -21.00 -7.43
C SER A 145 3.59 -21.29 -6.72
N SER A 146 3.53 -22.20 -5.76
CA SER A 146 2.30 -22.50 -5.02
C SER A 146 2.41 -22.23 -3.52
N PHE A 147 3.23 -22.91 -2.75
CA PHE A 147 3.33 -22.73 -1.30
C PHE A 147 4.74 -22.35 -0.84
N CYS A 148 5.29 -21.31 -1.43
CA CYS A 148 6.69 -20.90 -1.24
C CYS A 148 6.98 -20.34 0.16
N SER A 149 8.20 -20.44 0.61
CA SER A 149 8.66 -19.87 1.88
C SER A 149 9.84 -18.90 1.69
N GLN A 150 11.03 -19.38 1.36
CA GLN A 150 12.19 -18.55 1.05
C GLN A 150 12.79 -19.04 -0.25
N CYS A 151 12.52 -18.36 -1.34
CA CYS A 151 12.91 -18.79 -2.68
C CYS A 151 13.84 -17.76 -3.32
N GLU A 152 14.91 -18.19 -3.93
CA GLU A 152 15.76 -17.42 -4.82
C GLU A 152 15.90 -18.17 -6.14
N ASN A 153 15.81 -17.52 -7.29
CA ASN A 153 16.04 -18.00 -8.65
C ASN A 153 15.28 -19.28 -9.07
N SER A 154 14.03 -19.44 -8.69
CA SER A 154 13.26 -20.68 -8.81
C SER A 154 12.37 -20.74 -10.06
N PHE A 155 12.15 -21.94 -10.60
CA PHE A 155 11.19 -22.29 -11.64
C PHE A 155 10.20 -23.34 -11.13
N ASN A 156 8.96 -23.38 -11.58
CA ASN A 156 7.89 -24.39 -11.40
C ASN A 156 7.82 -25.10 -10.02
N MET A 157 7.77 -24.37 -8.94
CA MET A 157 7.74 -24.95 -7.59
C MET A 157 6.30 -25.09 -7.08
N ILE A 158 5.90 -26.26 -6.58
CA ILE A 158 4.54 -26.53 -6.08
C ILE A 158 4.45 -26.57 -4.55
N PHE A 159 5.37 -27.22 -3.84
CA PHE A 159 5.39 -27.28 -2.37
C PHE A 159 6.77 -26.94 -1.82
N SER A 160 7.13 -25.69 -1.84
CA SER A 160 8.51 -25.26 -1.54
C SER A 160 8.71 -24.81 -0.11
N LYS A 161 9.84 -25.11 0.47
CA LYS A 161 10.31 -24.58 1.75
C LYS A 161 11.83 -24.37 1.67
N ASN A 162 12.32 -23.19 1.96
CA ASN A 162 13.74 -22.82 2.03
C ASN A 162 14.53 -23.13 0.75
N CYS A 163 13.99 -22.79 -0.40
CA CYS A 163 14.60 -23.07 -1.69
C CYS A 163 15.73 -22.10 -2.02
N PHE A 164 16.81 -22.60 -2.59
CA PHE A 164 17.95 -21.84 -3.07
C PHE A 164 18.35 -22.37 -4.44
N GLY A 165 18.22 -21.58 -5.50
CA GLY A 165 18.62 -21.94 -6.86
C GLY A 165 17.87 -23.13 -7.48
N CYS A 166 16.58 -23.30 -7.21
CA CYS A 166 15.81 -24.46 -7.62
C CYS A 166 15.44 -24.43 -9.11
N GLN A 167 15.54 -25.59 -9.75
CA GLN A 167 14.93 -25.94 -11.02
C GLN A 167 14.17 -27.25 -10.86
N ASP A 168 12.94 -27.30 -11.32
CA ASP A 168 12.22 -28.50 -11.68
C ASP A 168 11.88 -28.48 -13.14
#